data_e5fc80ad47e78f21e501f4299a6fb353
#
_entry.id   e5fc80ad47e78f21e501f4299a6fb353
#
_cell.length_a   1.000
_cell.length_b   1.000
_cell.length_c   1.000
_cell.angle_alpha   90.00
_cell.angle_beta   90.00
_cell.angle_gamma   90.00
#
_symmetry.space_group_name_H-M   'P 1'
#
loop_
_entity.id
_entity.type
_entity.pdbx_description
1 polymer ?
#
loop_
_entity_poly.entity_id
_entity_poly.type
_entity_poly.pdbx_seq_one_letter_code
_entity_poly.pdbx_strand_id
1 'polypeptide(L)'
;MQFAETIARRSTCTRLAVGTVITTTDYRKVLAVGYNGNASGLANVCDREEPGNCGCLHSEENAVINCDAPRETKKFVFVTHLPCVACAKRLINLGNVEKIVYLNDYRSRDSVDLLESVGIPVVAFCPD
;
A
#
# COMPACT_ATOMS: atom_id res chain seq x y z
N MET A 1 -7.88 6.25 6.93
CA MET A 1 -8.33 4.97 6.32
C MET A 1 -9.48 5.15 5.32
N GLN A 2 -10.47 5.96 5.61
CA GLN A 2 -11.56 6.21 4.64
C GLN A 2 -11.07 6.66 3.28
N PHE A 3 -10.04 7.51 3.24
CA PHE A 3 -9.47 7.95 1.97
C PHE A 3 -8.82 6.79 1.22
N ALA A 4 -8.13 5.89 1.92
CA ALA A 4 -7.57 4.69 1.28
C ALA A 4 -8.67 3.80 0.69
N GLU A 5 -9.79 3.65 1.39
CA GLU A 5 -10.95 2.92 0.88
C GLU A 5 -11.55 3.59 -0.36
N THR A 6 -11.61 4.91 -0.36
CA THR A 6 -12.10 5.68 -1.53
C THR A 6 -11.15 5.48 -2.72
N ILE A 7 -9.84 5.55 -2.48
CA ILE A 7 -8.84 5.33 -3.53
C ILE A 7 -8.93 3.89 -4.08
N ALA A 8 -9.21 2.91 -3.24
CA ALA A 8 -9.35 1.52 -3.66
C ALA A 8 -10.44 1.35 -4.73
N ARG A 9 -11.47 2.19 -4.72
CA ARG A 9 -12.54 2.14 -5.72
C ARG A 9 -12.07 2.46 -7.13
N ARG A 10 -10.89 3.05 -7.28
CA ARG A 10 -10.30 3.34 -8.59
C ARG A 10 -9.59 2.12 -9.18
N SER A 11 -9.42 1.05 -8.40
CA SER A 11 -8.74 -0.15 -8.85
C SER A 11 -9.38 -0.73 -10.11
N THR A 12 -8.56 -1.13 -11.05
CA THR A 12 -8.99 -1.84 -12.27
C THR A 12 -8.75 -3.34 -12.17
N CYS A 13 -8.20 -3.80 -11.05
CA CYS A 13 -8.01 -5.23 -10.81
C CYS A 13 -9.34 -5.91 -10.55
N THR A 14 -9.60 -7.02 -11.24
CA THR A 14 -10.86 -7.77 -11.11
C THR A 14 -10.88 -8.70 -9.90
N ARG A 15 -9.73 -8.93 -9.27
CA ARG A 15 -9.60 -9.88 -8.15
C ARG A 15 -9.79 -9.24 -6.79
N LEU A 16 -9.19 -8.06 -6.59
CA LEU A 16 -9.21 -7.38 -5.31
C LEU A 16 -8.92 -5.90 -5.53
N ALA A 17 -9.75 -5.04 -4.96
CA ALA A 17 -9.53 -3.60 -4.99
C ALA A 17 -8.78 -3.17 -3.73
N VAL A 18 -7.59 -2.62 -3.88
CA VAL A 18 -6.74 -2.17 -2.78
C VAL A 18 -6.35 -0.72 -3.00
N GLY A 19 -6.37 0.06 -1.92
CA GLY A 19 -5.95 1.45 -1.93
C GLY A 19 -4.89 1.72 -0.86
N THR A 20 -3.94 2.58 -1.20
CA THR A 20 -2.85 2.99 -0.30
C THR A 20 -2.74 4.50 -0.29
N VAL A 21 -2.57 5.07 0.90
CA VAL A 21 -2.36 6.50 1.11
C VAL A 21 -1.13 6.68 1.99
N ILE A 22 -0.21 7.53 1.55
CA ILE A 22 0.98 7.89 2.32
C ILE A 22 0.81 9.33 2.77
N THR A 23 0.96 9.57 4.08
CA THR A 23 0.78 10.90 4.67
C THR A 23 2.00 11.31 5.47
N THR A 24 2.08 12.61 5.79
CA THR A 24 2.99 13.08 6.84
C THR A 24 2.49 12.57 8.19
N THR A 25 3.39 12.54 9.19
CA THR A 25 3.04 12.00 10.52
C THR A 25 2.15 12.94 11.33
N ASP A 26 2.02 14.20 10.92
CA ASP A 26 1.07 15.16 11.51
C ASP A 26 -0.28 15.18 10.79
N TYR A 27 -0.46 14.33 9.79
CA TYR A 27 -1.68 14.22 8.95
C TYR A 27 -2.01 15.48 8.15
N ARG A 28 -1.09 16.41 8.00
CA ARG A 28 -1.36 17.65 7.27
C ARG A 28 -1.28 17.49 5.77
N LYS A 29 -0.48 16.54 5.29
CA LYS A 29 -0.28 16.37 3.85
C LYS A 29 -0.45 14.91 3.46
N VAL A 30 -1.13 14.70 2.33
CA VAL A 30 -1.10 13.44 1.61
C VAL A 30 0.07 13.51 0.64
N LEU A 31 1.04 12.61 0.80
CA LEU A 31 2.26 12.61 0.00
C LEU A 31 2.09 11.79 -1.27
N ALA A 32 1.30 10.74 -1.23
CA ALA A 32 1.03 9.89 -2.38
C ALA A 32 -0.20 9.05 -2.15
N VAL A 33 -0.81 8.64 -3.25
CA VAL A 33 -1.88 7.64 -3.26
C VAL A 33 -1.55 6.59 -4.31
N GLY A 34 -2.06 5.38 -4.12
CA GLY A 34 -1.94 4.32 -5.09
C GLY A 34 -3.14 3.39 -5.02
N TYR A 35 -3.51 2.83 -6.14
CA TYR A 35 -4.49 1.76 -6.22
C TYR A 35 -3.93 0.69 -7.18
N ASN A 36 -4.40 -0.54 -7.03
CA ASN A 36 -3.86 -1.61 -7.85
C ASN A 36 -4.49 -1.62 -9.25
N GLY A 37 -3.67 -1.87 -10.25
CA GLY A 37 -4.07 -1.88 -11.65
C GLY A 37 -2.88 -2.11 -12.55
N ASN A 38 -3.15 -2.28 -13.84
CA ASN A 38 -2.09 -2.46 -14.82
C ASN A 38 -1.35 -1.13 -15.07
N ALA A 39 -0.19 -1.23 -15.71
CA ALA A 39 0.63 -0.05 -16.00
C ALA A 39 -0.11 0.92 -16.92
N SER A 40 0.18 2.21 -16.77
CA SER A 40 -0.44 3.27 -17.58
C SER A 40 -0.21 3.01 -19.07
N GLY A 41 -1.28 3.12 -19.85
CA GLY A 41 -1.25 2.87 -21.28
C GLY A 41 -1.50 1.44 -21.69
N LEU A 42 -1.47 0.49 -20.75
CA LEU A 42 -1.87 -0.89 -21.00
C LEU A 42 -3.36 -1.07 -20.73
N ALA A 43 -3.92 -2.18 -21.21
CA ALA A 43 -5.32 -2.48 -20.96
C ALA A 43 -5.60 -2.61 -19.46
N ASN A 44 -6.77 -2.12 -19.02
CA ASN A 44 -7.19 -2.18 -17.62
C ASN A 44 -7.74 -3.56 -17.27
N VAL A 45 -6.89 -4.57 -17.41
CA VAL A 45 -7.23 -5.98 -17.15
C VAL A 45 -6.07 -6.66 -16.43
N CYS A 46 -6.38 -7.76 -15.76
CA CYS A 46 -5.33 -8.61 -15.19
C CYS A 46 -4.64 -9.39 -16.30
N ASP A 47 -3.31 -9.44 -16.28
CA ASP A 47 -2.52 -10.13 -17.30
C ASP A 47 -2.38 -11.63 -17.03
N ARG A 48 -2.60 -12.06 -15.78
CA ARG A 48 -2.35 -13.43 -15.32
C ARG A 48 -3.44 -13.88 -14.36
N GLU A 49 -3.53 -15.21 -14.17
CA GLU A 49 -4.50 -15.80 -13.26
C GLU A 49 -3.88 -16.32 -11.97
N GLU A 50 -2.56 -16.18 -11.78
CA GLU A 50 -1.86 -16.67 -10.60
C GLU A 50 -2.35 -15.95 -9.34
N PRO A 51 -2.62 -16.68 -8.24
CA PRO A 51 -2.97 -16.03 -6.97
C PRO A 51 -1.88 -15.07 -6.51
N GLY A 52 -2.26 -13.82 -6.22
CA GLY A 52 -1.34 -12.77 -5.78
C GLY A 52 -0.45 -12.20 -6.88
N ASN A 53 -0.56 -12.69 -8.11
CA ASN A 53 0.24 -12.23 -9.24
C ASN A 53 -0.62 -12.25 -10.50
N CYS A 54 -1.61 -11.37 -10.54
CA CYS A 54 -2.47 -11.23 -11.72
C CYS A 54 -1.88 -10.32 -12.80
N GLY A 55 -0.68 -9.78 -12.57
CA GLY A 55 -0.01 -8.83 -13.46
C GLY A 55 -0.29 -7.37 -13.14
N CYS A 56 -1.27 -7.08 -12.28
CA CYS A 56 -1.50 -5.71 -11.84
C CYS A 56 -0.37 -5.26 -10.91
N LEU A 57 0.02 -3.99 -11.03
CA LEU A 57 0.86 -3.38 -10.02
C LEU A 57 0.05 -3.23 -8.74
N HIS A 58 0.66 -3.51 -7.60
CA HIS A 58 -0.02 -3.40 -6.32
C HIS A 58 -0.21 -1.92 -5.94
N SER A 59 -1.20 -1.64 -5.09
CA SER A 59 -1.48 -0.27 -4.67
C SER A 59 -0.28 0.36 -3.96
N GLU A 60 0.43 -0.42 -3.16
CA GLU A 60 1.61 0.04 -2.43
C GLU A 60 2.75 0.38 -3.40
N GLU A 61 2.94 -0.42 -4.45
CA GLU A 61 3.94 -0.14 -5.50
C GLU A 61 3.63 1.19 -6.17
N ASN A 62 2.37 1.40 -6.55
CA ASN A 62 1.97 2.64 -7.21
C ASN A 62 2.11 3.84 -6.27
N ALA A 63 1.77 3.68 -4.99
CA ALA A 63 1.94 4.75 -4.02
C ALA A 63 3.42 5.11 -3.84
N VAL A 64 4.32 4.12 -3.79
CA VAL A 64 5.76 4.36 -3.69
C VAL A 64 6.28 5.08 -4.94
N ILE A 65 5.85 4.65 -6.13
CA ILE A 65 6.23 5.29 -7.40
C ILE A 65 5.75 6.74 -7.45
N ASN A 66 4.54 7.00 -6.95
CA ASN A 66 3.94 8.33 -6.97
C ASN A 66 4.48 9.25 -5.87
N CYS A 67 5.19 8.72 -4.89
CA CYS A 67 5.68 9.49 -3.76
C CYS A 67 6.98 10.20 -4.15
N ASP A 68 6.93 11.52 -4.24
CA ASP A 68 8.10 12.34 -4.55
C ASP A 68 8.63 13.11 -3.34
N ALA A 69 8.12 12.80 -2.15
CA ALA A 69 8.59 13.40 -0.92
C ALA A 69 10.06 13.02 -0.64
N PRO A 70 10.84 13.91 -0.02
CA PRO A 70 12.21 13.57 0.39
C PRO A 70 12.22 12.32 1.26
N ARG A 71 13.25 11.51 1.09
CA ARG A 71 13.38 10.25 1.83
C ARG A 71 13.36 10.48 3.35
N GLU A 72 13.87 11.61 3.81
CA GLU A 72 13.95 11.99 5.22
C GLU A 72 12.61 12.34 5.83
N THR A 73 11.60 12.62 5.01
CA THR A 73 10.26 12.94 5.49
C THR A 73 9.68 11.71 6.19
N LYS A 74 9.26 11.88 7.44
CA LYS A 74 8.60 10.81 8.19
C LYS A 74 7.19 10.61 7.66
N LYS A 75 6.78 9.35 7.56
CA LYS A 75 5.56 8.96 6.85
C LYS A 75 4.75 7.95 7.63
N PHE A 76 3.43 8.05 7.50
CA PHE A 76 2.51 6.96 7.83
C PHE A 76 1.94 6.40 6.53
N VAL A 77 1.69 5.10 6.51
CA VAL A 77 1.10 4.41 5.36
C VAL A 77 -0.22 3.79 5.80
N PHE A 78 -1.28 4.09 5.07
CA PHE A 78 -2.61 3.51 5.26
C PHE A 78 -2.93 2.65 4.05
N VAL A 79 -3.26 1.39 4.28
CA VAL A 79 -3.57 0.45 3.21
C VAL A 79 -4.81 -0.35 3.55
N THR A 80 -5.68 -0.59 2.58
CA THR A 80 -6.93 -1.30 2.84
C THR A 80 -6.72 -2.79 3.11
N HIS A 81 -5.64 -3.36 2.63
CA HIS A 81 -5.28 -4.76 2.87
C HIS A 81 -3.81 -4.86 3.26
N LEU A 82 -3.51 -5.77 4.17
CA LEU A 82 -2.14 -6.00 4.66
C LEU A 82 -1.19 -6.20 3.47
N PRO A 83 -0.04 -5.50 3.40
CA PRO A 83 0.89 -5.63 2.29
C PRO A 83 1.45 -7.05 2.16
N CYS A 84 1.74 -7.47 0.94
CA CYS A 84 2.52 -8.68 0.72
C CYS A 84 4.00 -8.42 1.04
N VAL A 85 4.80 -9.49 1.11
CA VAL A 85 6.22 -9.36 1.46
C VAL A 85 6.98 -8.45 0.49
N ALA A 86 6.72 -8.58 -0.81
CA ALA A 86 7.39 -7.73 -1.81
C ALA A 86 7.06 -6.25 -1.60
N CYS A 87 5.80 -5.92 -1.35
CA CYS A 87 5.39 -4.54 -1.09
C CYS A 87 5.93 -4.03 0.25
N ALA A 88 6.00 -4.89 1.27
CA ALA A 88 6.63 -4.54 2.54
C ALA A 88 8.07 -4.08 2.32
N LYS A 89 8.83 -4.80 1.51
CA LYS A 89 10.22 -4.42 1.19
C LYS A 89 10.30 -3.08 0.47
N ARG A 90 9.36 -2.82 -0.43
CA ARG A 90 9.29 -1.52 -1.12
C ARG A 90 9.01 -0.38 -0.14
N LEU A 91 8.13 -0.60 0.81
CA LEU A 91 7.81 0.40 1.84
C LEU A 91 9.00 0.64 2.75
N ILE A 92 9.75 -0.40 3.11
CA ILE A 92 11.00 -0.26 3.88
C ILE A 92 11.97 0.65 3.13
N ASN A 93 12.17 0.41 1.84
CA ASN A 93 13.11 1.16 1.03
C ASN A 93 12.62 2.56 0.65
N LEU A 94 11.33 2.83 0.77
CA LEU A 94 10.81 4.19 0.64
C LEU A 94 11.45 5.12 1.67
N GLY A 95 11.69 4.61 2.87
CA GLY A 95 12.42 5.31 3.93
C GLY A 95 11.51 6.08 4.87
N ASN A 96 11.86 6.04 6.13
CA ASN A 96 11.19 6.79 7.21
C ASN A 96 9.69 6.56 7.32
N VAL A 97 9.27 5.33 7.05
CA VAL A 97 7.91 4.88 7.33
C VAL A 97 7.85 4.54 8.82
N GLU A 98 7.07 5.33 9.57
CA GLU A 98 7.00 5.21 11.03
C GLU A 98 5.93 4.21 11.48
N LYS A 99 4.95 3.96 10.64
CA LYS A 99 3.83 3.07 10.97
C LYS A 99 3.06 2.70 9.71
N ILE A 100 2.57 1.47 9.66
CA ILE A 100 1.63 1.01 8.63
C ILE A 100 0.34 0.64 9.32
N VAL A 101 -0.77 1.19 8.84
CA VAL A 101 -2.13 0.90 9.32
C VAL A 101 -2.88 0.18 8.22
N TYR A 102 -3.44 -0.98 8.51
CA TYR A 102 -4.20 -1.76 7.53
C TYR A 102 -5.63 -2.00 8.03
N LEU A 103 -6.54 -2.22 7.09
CA LEU A 103 -7.95 -2.46 7.42
C LEU A 103 -8.29 -3.96 7.40
N ASN A 104 -7.88 -4.67 6.36
CA ASN A 104 -8.20 -6.09 6.17
C ASN A 104 -6.92 -6.93 6.17
N ASP A 105 -7.01 -8.14 6.75
CA ASP A 105 -5.92 -9.10 6.65
C ASP A 105 -5.73 -9.57 5.21
N TYR A 106 -4.53 -10.06 4.93
CA TYR A 106 -4.19 -10.69 3.68
C TYR A 106 -3.98 -12.19 3.93
N ARG A 107 -3.83 -13.00 2.88
CA ARG A 107 -3.66 -14.45 3.00
C ARG A 107 -2.42 -14.87 3.80
N SER A 108 -1.43 -14.00 3.93
CA SER A 108 -0.22 -14.26 4.70
C SER A 108 0.11 -13.05 5.58
N ARG A 109 0.63 -13.32 6.78
CA ARG A 109 1.08 -12.28 7.70
C ARG A 109 2.61 -12.20 7.77
N ASP A 110 3.32 -12.81 6.82
CA ASP A 110 4.78 -12.80 6.80
C ASP A 110 5.35 -11.38 6.72
N SER A 111 4.63 -10.47 6.07
CA SER A 111 5.02 -9.06 5.97
C SER A 111 5.07 -8.36 7.32
N VAL A 112 4.21 -8.76 8.27
CA VAL A 112 4.17 -8.15 9.61
C VAL A 112 5.48 -8.40 10.33
N ASP A 113 5.92 -9.65 10.37
CA ASP A 113 7.19 -10.00 11.03
C ASP A 113 8.37 -9.29 10.36
N LEU A 114 8.36 -9.23 9.03
CA LEU A 114 9.40 -8.55 8.26
C LEU A 114 9.47 -7.07 8.60
N LEU A 115 8.34 -6.38 8.61
CA LEU A 115 8.27 -4.95 8.90
C LEU A 115 8.66 -4.66 10.34
N GLU A 116 8.16 -5.45 11.29
CA GLU A 116 8.48 -5.26 12.69
C GLU A 116 9.95 -5.54 12.98
N SER A 117 10.59 -6.43 12.22
CA SER A 117 12.02 -6.73 12.38
C SER A 117 12.91 -5.52 12.07
N VAL A 118 12.42 -4.55 11.30
CA VAL A 118 13.14 -3.31 10.99
C VAL A 118 12.56 -2.10 11.73
N GLY A 119 11.73 -2.34 12.73
CA GLY A 119 11.20 -1.27 13.59
C GLY A 119 9.99 -0.54 13.07
N ILE A 120 9.26 -1.09 12.08
CA ILE A 120 8.05 -0.48 11.56
C ILE A 120 6.83 -1.20 12.16
N PRO A 121 6.10 -0.57 13.09
CA PRO A 121 4.89 -1.18 13.64
C PRO A 121 3.80 -1.30 12.58
N VAL A 122 3.08 -2.42 12.62
CA VAL A 122 1.96 -2.71 11.73
C VAL A 122 0.72 -2.84 12.59
N VAL A 123 -0.25 -1.97 12.37
CA VAL A 123 -1.39 -1.79 13.26
C VAL A 123 -2.68 -1.99 12.49
N ALA A 124 -3.58 -2.80 13.03
CA ALA A 124 -4.92 -2.94 12.48
C ALA A 124 -5.72 -1.67 12.77
N PHE A 125 -6.44 -1.18 11.76
CA PHE A 125 -7.30 -0.02 11.94
C PHE A 125 -8.52 -0.39 12.78
N CYS A 126 -8.77 0.40 13.83
CA CYS A 126 -9.96 0.24 14.68
C CYS A 126 -10.82 1.48 14.53
N PRO A 127 -11.92 1.42 13.77
CA PRO A 127 -12.86 2.54 13.70
C PRO A 127 -13.58 2.69 15.05
N ASP A 128 -13.77 3.92 15.49
CA ASP A 128 -14.51 4.22 16.70
C ASP A 128 -16.02 4.02 16.52
#